data_7f4b365c8f20c8b6a6e236da35392e19
#
_entry.id   7f4b365c8f20c8b6a6e236da35392e19
#
_cell.length_a   1.000
_cell.length_b   1.000
_cell.length_c   1.000
_cell.angle_alpha   90.00
_cell.angle_beta   90.00
_cell.angle_gamma   90.00
#
_symmetry.space_group_name_H-M   'P 1'
#
loop_
_entity.id
_entity.type
_entity.pdbx_description
1 polymer ?
#
loop_
_entity_poly.entity_id
_entity_poly.type
_entity_poly.pdbx_seq_one_letter_code
_entity_poly.pdbx_strand_id
1 'polypeptide(L)'
;NKVRATDELSDTLKAEKREDLSFVWDAVRSLPVPFREVIHLFYYEGYSTAEISRMLDRKESTVRSDLRRGRLKLKEILKEACDFEEIV
;
A
#
# COMPACT_ATOMS: atom_id res chain seq x y z
N ASN A 1 7.85 13.59 -8.87
CA ASN A 1 8.78 12.72 -8.24
C ASN A 1 8.07 11.70 -7.40
N LYS A 2 8.56 11.35 -6.27
CA LYS A 2 7.98 10.23 -5.56
C LYS A 2 6.55 10.46 -5.12
N VAL A 3 6.13 11.66 -5.08
CA VAL A 3 4.76 11.96 -4.70
C VAL A 3 3.77 11.51 -5.72
N ARG A 4 4.18 11.53 -6.94
CA ARG A 4 3.28 11.31 -8.03
C ARG A 4 2.67 9.94 -8.05
N ALA A 5 3.47 8.93 -7.78
CA ALA A 5 2.99 7.57 -7.85
C ALA A 5 1.92 7.30 -6.79
N THR A 6 1.99 8.02 -5.69
CA THR A 6 1.08 7.78 -4.59
C THR A 6 -0.02 8.79 -4.50
N ASP A 7 0.05 9.83 -5.32
CA ASP A 7 -0.87 10.94 -5.17
C ASP A 7 -2.32 10.57 -5.22
N GLU A 8 -2.71 9.85 -6.23
CA GLU A 8 -4.11 9.55 -6.38
C GLU A 8 -4.66 8.83 -5.19
N LEU A 9 -3.97 7.79 -4.80
CA LEU A 9 -4.44 6.96 -3.71
C LEU A 9 -4.29 7.68 -2.38
N SER A 10 -3.14 8.29 -2.18
CA SER A 10 -2.90 8.96 -0.92
C SER A 10 -3.83 10.13 -0.69
N ASP A 11 -4.05 10.91 -1.72
CA ASP A 11 -4.93 12.05 -1.59
C ASP A 11 -6.33 11.65 -1.26
N THR A 12 -6.81 10.62 -1.92
CA THR A 12 -8.16 10.15 -1.68
C THR A 12 -8.32 9.70 -0.25
N LEU A 13 -7.39 8.92 0.23
CA LEU A 13 -7.48 8.41 1.58
C LEU A 13 -7.35 9.51 2.61
N LYS A 14 -6.41 10.39 2.41
CA LYS A 14 -6.18 11.45 3.39
C LYS A 14 -7.28 12.47 3.41
N ALA A 15 -7.74 12.85 2.25
CA ALA A 15 -8.70 13.93 2.17
C ALA A 15 -10.05 13.54 2.72
N GLU A 16 -10.42 12.30 2.56
CA GLU A 16 -11.77 11.93 2.90
C GLU A 16 -11.93 11.25 4.22
N LYS A 17 -11.04 10.33 4.52
CA LYS A 17 -11.25 9.49 5.68
C LYS A 17 -10.01 9.41 6.52
N ARG A 18 -9.56 10.53 6.94
CA ARG A 18 -8.33 10.55 7.70
C ARG A 18 -8.41 9.69 8.94
N GLU A 19 -9.49 9.77 9.69
CA GLU A 19 -9.60 8.95 10.87
C GLU A 19 -9.73 7.49 10.55
N ASP A 20 -10.27 7.21 9.39
CA ASP A 20 -10.50 5.82 9.00
C ASP A 20 -9.27 5.13 8.50
N LEU A 21 -8.20 5.88 8.30
CA LEU A 21 -6.97 5.26 7.80
C LEU A 21 -6.38 4.27 8.79
N SER A 22 -6.75 4.39 10.06
CA SER A 22 -6.17 3.47 11.03
C SER A 22 -6.52 2.02 10.70
N PHE A 23 -7.71 1.74 10.23
CA PHE A 23 -8.03 0.36 9.90
C PHE A 23 -7.32 -0.10 8.64
N VAL A 24 -7.04 0.82 7.73
CA VAL A 24 -6.25 0.48 6.54
C VAL A 24 -4.84 0.09 6.96
N TRP A 25 -4.23 0.89 7.82
CA TRP A 25 -2.87 0.60 8.25
C TRP A 25 -2.80 -0.62 9.14
N ASP A 26 -3.85 -0.89 9.88
CA ASP A 26 -3.92 -2.14 10.63
C ASP A 26 -3.91 -3.32 9.68
N ALA A 27 -4.64 -3.21 8.58
CA ALA A 27 -4.65 -4.26 7.58
C ALA A 27 -3.29 -4.42 6.93
N VAL A 28 -2.62 -3.31 6.66
CA VAL A 28 -1.28 -3.37 6.08
C VAL A 28 -0.33 -4.10 7.03
N ARG A 29 -0.43 -3.81 8.30
CA ARG A 29 0.44 -4.45 9.28
C ARG A 29 0.21 -5.94 9.39
N SER A 30 -0.97 -6.41 8.98
CA SER A 30 -1.24 -7.84 9.04
C SER A 30 -0.71 -8.59 7.82
N LEU A 31 -0.21 -7.87 6.82
CA LEU A 31 0.33 -8.51 5.64
C LEU A 31 1.68 -9.17 5.95
N PRO A 32 2.05 -10.20 5.18
CA PRO A 32 3.40 -10.74 5.29
C PRO A 32 4.44 -9.67 5.05
N VAL A 33 5.60 -9.86 5.63
CA VAL A 33 6.65 -8.84 5.62
C VAL A 33 6.97 -8.30 4.22
N PRO A 34 7.19 -9.15 3.22
CA PRO A 34 7.58 -8.60 1.91
C PRO A 34 6.54 -7.64 1.36
N PHE A 35 5.28 -7.95 1.51
CA PHE A 35 4.21 -7.10 1.00
C PHE A 35 4.04 -5.86 1.86
N ARG A 36 4.12 -6.04 3.16
CA ARG A 36 3.95 -4.94 4.09
C ARG A 36 5.00 -3.87 3.86
N GLU A 37 6.24 -4.28 3.69
CA GLU A 37 7.33 -3.34 3.51
C GLU A 37 7.16 -2.50 2.26
N VAL A 38 6.89 -3.17 1.14
CA VAL A 38 6.81 -2.43 -0.12
C VAL A 38 5.60 -1.51 -0.14
N ILE A 39 4.50 -1.95 0.43
CA ILE A 39 3.32 -1.09 0.48
C ILE A 39 3.57 0.13 1.35
N HIS A 40 4.17 -0.08 2.50
CA HIS A 40 4.48 1.03 3.38
C HIS A 40 5.41 2.03 2.71
N LEU A 41 6.48 1.53 2.10
CA LEU A 41 7.44 2.42 1.48
C LEU A 41 6.88 3.13 0.28
N PHE A 42 6.05 2.47 -0.48
CA PHE A 42 5.52 3.06 -1.69
C PHE A 42 4.39 4.06 -1.41
N TYR A 43 3.41 3.65 -0.62
CA TYR A 43 2.23 4.49 -0.42
C TYR A 43 2.35 5.47 0.74
N TYR A 44 3.01 5.07 1.78
CA TYR A 44 3.13 5.95 2.94
C TYR A 44 4.35 6.86 2.82
N GLU A 45 5.50 6.28 2.50
CA GLU A 45 6.73 7.06 2.44
C GLU A 45 6.93 7.73 1.09
N GLY A 46 6.31 7.21 0.05
CA GLY A 46 6.38 7.85 -1.26
C GLY A 46 7.58 7.50 -2.11
N TYR A 47 8.25 6.39 -1.81
CA TYR A 47 9.40 5.99 -2.62
C TYR A 47 8.96 5.30 -3.90
N SER A 48 9.76 5.44 -4.94
CA SER A 48 9.51 4.75 -6.19
C SER A 48 9.91 3.29 -6.08
N THR A 49 9.45 2.49 -7.03
CA THR A 49 9.83 1.08 -7.02
C THR A 49 11.34 0.90 -7.18
N ALA A 50 11.97 1.78 -7.95
CA ALA A 50 13.42 1.71 -8.11
C ALA A 50 14.13 2.00 -6.79
N GLU A 51 13.62 2.99 -6.06
CA GLU A 51 14.21 3.33 -4.77
C GLU A 51 14.00 2.19 -3.77
N ILE A 52 12.81 1.64 -3.75
CA ILE A 52 12.52 0.54 -2.84
C ILE A 52 13.40 -0.67 -3.16
N SER A 53 13.60 -0.91 -4.45
CA SER A 53 14.45 -2.00 -4.88
C SER A 53 15.84 -1.87 -4.26
N ARG A 54 16.37 -0.67 -4.28
CA ARG A 54 17.69 -0.44 -3.70
C ARG A 54 17.67 -0.53 -2.18
N MET A 55 16.62 0.00 -1.57
CA MET A 55 16.53 0.01 -0.11
C MET A 55 16.42 -1.40 0.45
N LEU A 56 15.66 -2.24 -0.21
CA LEU A 56 15.43 -3.59 0.28
C LEU A 56 16.34 -4.62 -0.37
N ASP A 57 17.18 -4.19 -1.29
CA ASP A 57 18.10 -5.09 -1.98
C ASP A 57 17.33 -6.20 -2.69
N ARG A 58 16.33 -5.80 -3.46
CA ARG A 58 15.51 -6.70 -4.25
C ARG A 58 15.41 -6.17 -5.66
N LYS A 59 15.12 -7.07 -6.60
CA LYS A 59 14.92 -6.63 -7.97
C LYS A 59 13.69 -5.77 -8.05
N GLU A 60 13.74 -4.78 -8.94
CA GLU A 60 12.60 -3.90 -9.10
C GLU A 60 11.36 -4.65 -9.56
N SER A 61 11.54 -5.66 -10.41
CA SER A 61 10.39 -6.45 -10.84
C SER A 61 9.77 -7.19 -9.66
N THR A 62 10.59 -7.62 -8.72
CA THR A 62 10.07 -8.26 -7.52
C THR A 62 9.29 -7.26 -6.68
N VAL A 63 9.81 -6.04 -6.56
CA VAL A 63 9.11 -5.01 -5.82
C VAL A 63 7.76 -4.74 -6.43
N ARG A 64 7.69 -4.64 -7.75
CA ARG A 64 6.42 -4.40 -8.42
C ARG A 64 5.44 -5.55 -8.22
N SER A 65 5.93 -6.78 -8.28
CA SER A 65 5.09 -7.94 -8.03
C SER A 65 4.56 -7.94 -6.60
N ASP A 66 5.44 -7.63 -5.67
CA ASP A 66 5.04 -7.59 -4.26
C ASP A 66 4.00 -6.50 -4.02
N LEU A 67 4.15 -5.37 -4.68
CA LEU A 67 3.15 -4.31 -4.57
C LEU A 67 1.80 -4.77 -5.07
N ARG A 68 1.79 -5.41 -6.21
CA ARG A 68 0.53 -5.87 -6.79
C ARG A 68 -0.12 -6.91 -5.92
N ARG A 69 0.66 -7.88 -5.47
CA ARG A 69 0.12 -8.94 -4.63
C ARG A 69 -0.32 -8.42 -3.27
N GLY A 70 0.47 -7.50 -2.74
CA GLY A 70 0.12 -6.90 -1.46
C GLY A 70 -1.18 -6.14 -1.55
N ARG A 71 -1.38 -5.39 -2.64
CA ARG A 71 -2.62 -4.65 -2.80
C ARG A 71 -3.81 -5.57 -2.93
N LEU A 72 -3.65 -6.69 -3.61
CA LEU A 72 -4.75 -7.65 -3.73
C LEU A 72 -5.11 -8.25 -2.38
N LYS A 73 -4.09 -8.61 -1.60
CA LYS A 73 -4.35 -9.15 -0.28
C LYS A 73 -4.99 -8.11 0.63
N LEU A 74 -4.50 -6.90 0.54
CA LEU A 74 -5.05 -5.82 1.34
C LEU A 74 -6.51 -5.59 1.01
N LYS A 75 -6.83 -5.62 -0.27
CA LYS A 75 -8.20 -5.44 -0.70
C LYS A 75 -9.10 -6.53 -0.14
N GLU A 76 -8.62 -7.75 -0.12
CA GLU A 76 -9.39 -8.84 0.45
C GLU A 76 -9.63 -8.67 1.93
N ILE A 77 -8.60 -8.25 2.64
CA ILE A 77 -8.72 -8.04 4.08
C ILE A 77 -9.73 -6.95 4.38
N LEU A 78 -9.63 -5.85 3.66
CA LEU A 78 -10.53 -4.72 3.90
C LEU A 78 -11.95 -5.06 3.52
N LYS A 79 -12.11 -5.85 2.48
CA LYS A 79 -13.42 -6.24 2.04
C LYS A 79 -14.12 -7.06 3.11
N GLU A 80 -13.40 -7.99 3.72
CA GLU A 80 -13.97 -8.82 4.76
C GLU A 80 -14.26 -8.03 6.01
N ALA A 81 -13.39 -7.11 6.32
CA ALA A 81 -13.52 -6.39 7.58
C ALA A 81 -14.60 -5.33 7.55
N CYS A 82 -14.83 -4.71 6.39
CA CYS A 82 -15.70 -3.54 6.34
C CYS A 82 -16.59 -3.49 5.13
N ASP A 83 -16.86 -4.60 4.48
CA ASP A 83 -17.66 -4.54 3.25
C ASP A 83 -17.09 -3.51 2.32
N PHE A 84 -15.80 -3.59 2.15
CA PHE A 84 -15.05 -2.60 1.40
C PHE A 84 -15.61 -2.41 -0.01
N GLU A 85 -16.10 -3.47 -0.59
CA GLU A 85 -16.58 -3.37 -1.97
C GLU A 85 -17.81 -2.50 -2.08
N GLU A 86 -18.54 -2.32 -1.03
CA GLU A 86 -19.68 -1.40 -1.09
C GLU A 86 -19.21 0.03 -1.15
N ILE A 87 -18.08 0.29 -0.57
CA ILE A 87 -17.53 1.62 -0.57
C ILE A 87 -16.90 1.94 -1.90
N VAL A 88 -16.28 0.95 -2.50
CA VAL A 88 -15.62 1.11 -3.75
C VAL A 88 -16.59 0.99 -4.90
#